data_42d14a806056f75451185963fabfce75
#
_entry.id   42d14a806056f75451185963fabfce75
#
_cell.length_a   1.000
_cell.length_b   1.000
_cell.length_c   1.000
_cell.angle_alpha   90.00
_cell.angle_beta   90.00
_cell.angle_gamma   90.00
#
_symmetry.space_group_name_H-M   'P 1'
#
loop_
_entity.id
_entity.type
_entity.pdbx_description
1 polymer ?
#
loop_
_entity_poly.entity_id
_entity_poly.type
_entity_poly.pdbx_seq_one_letter_code
_entity_poly.pdbx_strand_id
1 'polypeptide(L)'
;MRAHMRGGLLLVAIVTVFAGTALVLPQFAAAQTDPTAQASSDVAAKRAALQAQLDQLNTEIAQTQNTLTALHGDHASLQNQINILNAQIKKAQLQLQATQLQIKALQSNISIHSSTITVLSGKLTSEQQTLGQILRHTNEIDHYSLVELVLSSKNVSGFFGDLDSFSLIKSELGTSYTQTSDTRTQKQNEKTALEDQQTEAQKLAAEQKLEEQQIKTSQAAKQQLLTQTKGQEATYQSIYNIQKQTIAQIRAALFSLAGGSGSISLPNAIALAKQAGAAVGVRPALILGILKQETNIGQNLGVGVWSVDMNPTRDVPVFKVIMANLGLNPDSVKISRAQGNGWGGAMGPGQFIPSTWACYSGYVNASTGSCGKGTDGTYAGPWSYNASKDRVARLAGHQGTPSNPYNNLDAFTATAMLMADNGATAQTPAAERLATLRYYAGWGGASNPAYAFYGDGVMGFAAQFQSDIDTLSGH
;
A
#
# COMPACT_ATOMS: atom_id res chain seq x y z
N MET A 1 37.36 28.08 53.26
CA MET A 1 36.78 27.59 54.54
C MET A 1 36.02 26.34 54.17
N ARG A 2 36.59 25.14 54.35
CA ARG A 2 36.49 24.24 55.53
C ARG A 2 35.03 24.08 55.94
N ALA A 3 34.40 22.91 56.04
CA ALA A 3 34.77 21.58 56.52
C ALA A 3 33.70 20.57 56.06
N HIS A 4 33.98 19.35 55.65
CA HIS A 4 34.13 18.10 56.42
C HIS A 4 32.95 17.77 57.37
N MET A 5 32.24 16.63 57.28
CA MET A 5 32.53 15.32 57.91
C MET A 5 31.31 14.39 57.80
N ARG A 6 31.53 13.13 57.33
CA ARG A 6 31.45 11.86 58.11
C ARG A 6 30.04 11.54 58.63
N GLY A 7 29.39 10.44 58.40
CA GLY A 7 29.82 9.02 58.47
C GLY A 7 28.84 8.36 59.43
N GLY A 8 28.34 7.17 59.17
CA GLY A 8 27.54 6.41 60.12
C GLY A 8 26.92 5.14 59.56
N LEU A 9 27.71 4.07 59.56
CA LEU A 9 27.25 2.68 59.52
C LEU A 9 26.49 2.37 60.80
N LEU A 10 25.34 1.70 60.71
CA LEU A 10 24.74 0.99 61.84
C LEU A 10 24.25 -0.39 61.38
N LEU A 11 25.08 -1.36 61.73
CA LEU A 11 24.75 -2.80 61.80
C LEU A 11 23.89 -2.99 63.06
N VAL A 12 22.75 -3.67 62.97
CA VAL A 12 22.12 -4.33 64.13
C VAL A 12 21.74 -5.76 63.73
N ALA A 13 22.25 -6.66 64.56
CA ALA A 13 22.17 -8.09 64.44
C ALA A 13 20.87 -8.65 65.06
N ILE A 14 20.35 -9.63 64.42
CA ILE A 14 19.81 -10.97 64.81
C ILE A 14 19.18 -11.10 66.20
N VAL A 15 17.89 -11.49 66.19
CA VAL A 15 17.40 -12.51 67.16
C VAL A 15 16.44 -13.46 66.45
N THR A 16 16.83 -14.74 66.43
CA THR A 16 16.04 -15.90 65.99
C THR A 16 15.05 -16.28 67.09
N VAL A 17 13.77 -16.44 66.69
CA VAL A 17 12.80 -17.22 67.46
C VAL A 17 12.16 -18.24 66.53
N PHE A 18 12.45 -19.50 66.73
CA PHE A 18 11.75 -20.63 66.13
C PHE A 18 10.41 -20.82 66.85
N ALA A 19 9.31 -20.67 66.13
CA ALA A 19 8.05 -21.28 66.49
C ALA A 19 7.42 -21.86 65.22
N GLY A 20 7.29 -23.15 65.15
CA GLY A 20 6.72 -23.89 64.02
C GLY A 20 5.23 -23.57 63.85
N THR A 21 4.86 -23.27 62.62
CA THR A 21 3.50 -23.34 62.15
C THR A 21 3.55 -23.80 60.67
N ALA A 22 2.60 -24.61 60.31
CA ALA A 22 2.46 -25.34 59.07
C ALA A 22 2.74 -24.47 57.86
N LEU A 23 3.56 -24.98 56.94
CA LEU A 23 3.76 -24.43 55.59
C LEU A 23 2.46 -24.56 54.78
N VAL A 24 1.68 -23.52 54.71
CA VAL A 24 0.81 -23.21 53.57
C VAL A 24 1.70 -22.49 52.58
N LEU A 25 2.17 -23.17 51.55
CA LEU A 25 2.84 -22.56 50.38
C LEU A 25 1.79 -21.68 49.68
N PRO A 26 1.97 -20.38 49.59
CA PRO A 26 1.24 -19.60 48.62
C PRO A 26 1.75 -20.05 47.23
N GLN A 27 0.89 -20.66 46.43
CA GLN A 27 1.11 -20.72 45.00
C GLN A 27 1.23 -19.26 44.52
N PHE A 28 2.45 -18.78 44.36
CA PHE A 28 2.71 -17.63 43.49
C PHE A 28 2.34 -18.12 42.08
N ALA A 29 1.13 -17.81 41.67
CA ALA A 29 0.81 -17.65 40.27
C ALA A 29 1.73 -16.51 39.81
N ALA A 30 2.93 -16.83 39.36
CA ALA A 30 3.71 -15.92 38.54
C ALA A 30 2.80 -15.60 37.35
N ALA A 31 2.23 -14.39 37.37
CA ALA A 31 1.66 -13.82 36.18
C ALA A 31 2.79 -13.85 35.15
N GLN A 32 2.77 -14.83 34.26
CA GLN A 32 3.57 -14.82 33.06
C GLN A 32 3.09 -13.60 32.29
N THR A 33 3.74 -12.48 32.49
CA THR A 33 3.62 -11.33 31.59
C THR A 33 4.06 -11.89 30.24
N ASP A 34 3.13 -11.98 29.34
CA ASP A 34 3.33 -12.46 27.98
C ASP A 34 4.46 -11.59 27.38
N PRO A 35 5.65 -12.16 27.08
CA PRO A 35 6.77 -11.38 26.56
C PRO A 35 6.44 -10.72 25.23
N THR A 36 5.37 -11.18 24.55
CA THR A 36 4.84 -10.55 23.34
C THR A 36 4.08 -9.26 23.65
N ALA A 37 3.36 -9.17 24.79
CA ALA A 37 2.65 -7.96 25.20
C ALA A 37 3.61 -6.84 25.61
N GLN A 38 4.71 -7.16 26.31
CA GLN A 38 5.73 -6.20 26.72
C GLN A 38 6.50 -5.67 25.49
N ALA A 39 6.92 -6.55 24.58
CA ALA A 39 7.60 -6.16 23.34
C ALA A 39 6.69 -5.28 22.45
N SER A 40 5.39 -5.53 22.42
CA SER A 40 4.44 -4.72 21.64
C SER A 40 4.25 -3.32 22.22
N SER A 41 4.26 -3.16 23.56
CA SER A 41 4.13 -1.84 24.21
C SER A 41 5.37 -0.95 24.01
N ASP A 42 6.57 -1.53 24.09
CA ASP A 42 7.83 -0.80 23.88
C ASP A 42 7.98 -0.35 22.42
N VAL A 43 7.51 -1.15 21.51
CA VAL A 43 7.49 -0.80 20.08
C VAL A 43 6.45 0.28 19.77
N ALA A 44 5.27 0.23 20.39
CA ALA A 44 4.26 1.27 20.23
C ALA A 44 4.79 2.63 20.74
N ALA A 45 5.48 2.64 21.88
CA ALA A 45 6.11 3.85 22.43
C ALA A 45 7.20 4.41 21.50
N LYS A 46 8.07 3.55 20.95
CA LYS A 46 9.08 3.95 19.95
C LYS A 46 8.46 4.51 18.68
N ARG A 47 7.38 3.89 18.18
CA ARG A 47 6.63 4.39 17.02
C ARG A 47 6.07 5.78 17.27
N ALA A 48 5.42 6.01 18.40
CA ALA A 48 4.85 7.30 18.75
C ALA A 48 5.95 8.39 18.82
N ALA A 49 7.11 8.09 19.41
CA ALA A 49 8.23 9.00 19.46
C ALA A 49 8.81 9.33 18.07
N LEU A 50 8.96 8.33 17.19
CA LEU A 50 9.42 8.51 15.83
C LEU A 50 8.42 9.30 14.99
N GLN A 51 7.12 9.04 15.15
CA GLN A 51 6.06 9.78 14.48
C GLN A 51 6.08 11.27 14.88
N ALA A 52 6.21 11.57 16.15
CA ALA A 52 6.31 12.96 16.63
C ALA A 52 7.54 13.70 16.05
N GLN A 53 8.69 13.01 15.95
CA GLN A 53 9.87 13.57 15.29
C GLN A 53 9.65 13.80 13.79
N LEU A 54 8.98 12.88 13.11
CA LEU A 54 8.64 13.00 11.69
C LEU A 54 7.71 14.19 11.45
N ASP A 55 6.70 14.39 12.28
CA ASP A 55 5.74 15.50 12.16
C ASP A 55 6.44 16.84 12.37
N GLN A 56 7.38 16.92 13.31
CA GLN A 56 8.22 18.11 13.51
C GLN A 56 9.07 18.40 12.26
N LEU A 57 9.75 17.39 11.71
CA LEU A 57 10.57 17.54 10.49
C LEU A 57 9.74 17.95 9.28
N ASN A 58 8.55 17.40 9.10
CA ASN A 58 7.64 17.79 8.04
C ASN A 58 7.24 19.28 8.15
N THR A 59 7.02 19.77 9.37
CA THR A 59 6.76 21.19 9.63
C THR A 59 7.94 22.06 9.22
N GLU A 60 9.17 21.66 9.60
CA GLU A 60 10.39 22.39 9.21
C GLU A 60 10.63 22.36 7.69
N ILE A 61 10.34 21.24 7.04
CA ILE A 61 10.38 21.11 5.55
C ILE A 61 9.41 22.09 4.90
N ALA A 62 8.17 22.19 5.40
CA ALA A 62 7.18 23.11 4.88
C ALA A 62 7.61 24.58 5.06
N GLN A 63 8.16 24.97 6.22
CA GLN A 63 8.71 26.29 6.46
C GLN A 63 9.88 26.61 5.52
N THR A 64 10.77 25.65 5.31
CA THR A 64 11.91 25.79 4.38
C THR A 64 11.43 25.95 2.94
N GLN A 65 10.37 25.22 2.55
CA GLN A 65 9.74 25.36 1.22
C GLN A 65 9.12 26.74 1.03
N ASN A 66 8.44 27.29 2.04
CA ASN A 66 7.90 28.64 1.99
C ASN A 66 9.00 29.70 1.84
N THR A 67 10.13 29.51 2.54
CA THR A 67 11.32 30.35 2.40
C THR A 67 11.89 30.28 0.98
N LEU A 68 12.00 29.08 0.40
CA LEU A 68 12.41 28.91 -0.99
C LEU A 68 11.50 29.63 -1.98
N THR A 69 10.19 29.52 -1.78
CA THR A 69 9.20 30.18 -2.64
C THR A 69 9.33 31.70 -2.57
N ALA A 70 9.53 32.25 -1.36
CA ALA A 70 9.75 33.69 -1.17
C ALA A 70 11.05 34.18 -1.84
N LEU A 71 12.14 33.39 -1.74
CA LEU A 71 13.44 33.73 -2.35
C LEU A 71 13.41 33.66 -3.89
N HIS A 72 12.55 32.80 -4.48
CA HIS A 72 12.43 32.71 -5.94
C HIS A 72 11.80 33.94 -6.61
N GLY A 73 11.14 34.80 -5.86
CA GLY A 73 10.57 36.07 -6.39
C GLY A 73 11.61 37.16 -6.62
N ASP A 74 12.84 37.01 -6.11
CA ASP A 74 13.89 38.08 -6.15
C ASP A 74 15.23 37.54 -6.67
N HIS A 75 15.29 37.27 -7.97
CA HIS A 75 16.41 36.56 -8.62
C HIS A 75 17.64 37.42 -8.96
N ALA A 76 17.66 38.70 -8.59
CA ALA A 76 18.60 39.66 -9.17
C ALA A 76 20.02 39.64 -8.58
N SER A 77 20.30 38.91 -7.49
CA SER A 77 21.63 38.96 -6.85
C SER A 77 22.26 37.60 -6.58
N LEU A 78 23.60 37.53 -6.66
CA LEU A 78 24.42 36.37 -6.28
C LEU A 78 24.09 35.89 -4.85
N GLN A 79 23.81 36.83 -3.94
CA GLN A 79 23.47 36.53 -2.56
C GLN A 79 22.16 35.74 -2.47
N ASN A 80 21.16 36.09 -3.29
CA ASN A 80 19.89 35.38 -3.34
C ASN A 80 20.06 33.96 -3.88
N GLN A 81 20.91 33.75 -4.90
CA GLN A 81 21.25 32.40 -5.38
C GLN A 81 21.88 31.54 -4.30
N ILE A 82 22.82 32.09 -3.51
CA ILE A 82 23.44 31.41 -2.38
C ILE A 82 22.39 31.12 -1.29
N ASN A 83 21.47 32.04 -1.00
CA ASN A 83 20.39 31.84 -0.03
C ASN A 83 19.42 30.73 -0.48
N ILE A 84 19.07 30.68 -1.77
CA ILE A 84 18.27 29.62 -2.36
C ILE A 84 18.96 28.26 -2.17
N LEU A 85 20.25 28.17 -2.51
CA LEU A 85 21.02 26.92 -2.35
C LEU A 85 21.13 26.48 -0.89
N ASN A 86 21.32 27.41 0.04
CA ASN A 86 21.33 27.13 1.47
C ASN A 86 19.98 26.56 1.94
N ALA A 87 18.86 27.16 1.49
CA ALA A 87 17.52 26.68 1.81
C ALA A 87 17.22 25.32 1.19
N GLN A 88 17.69 25.06 -0.04
CA GLN A 88 17.58 23.75 -0.69
C GLN A 88 18.37 22.67 0.05
N ILE A 89 19.61 22.97 0.44
CA ILE A 89 20.46 22.08 1.24
C ILE A 89 19.77 21.78 2.57
N LYS A 90 19.26 22.80 3.27
CA LYS A 90 18.56 22.63 4.53
C LYS A 90 17.33 21.75 4.37
N LYS A 91 16.50 22.00 3.35
CA LYS A 91 15.33 21.18 3.06
C LYS A 91 15.72 19.73 2.79
N ALA A 92 16.71 19.48 1.93
CA ALA A 92 17.17 18.13 1.62
C ALA A 92 17.74 17.41 2.85
N GLN A 93 18.46 18.13 3.75
CA GLN A 93 18.93 17.56 5.01
C GLN A 93 17.78 17.15 5.94
N LEU A 94 16.73 17.96 6.03
CA LEU A 94 15.53 17.64 6.82
C LEU A 94 14.78 16.44 6.24
N GLN A 95 14.65 16.40 4.92
CA GLN A 95 14.05 15.25 4.22
C GLN A 95 14.84 13.97 4.49
N LEU A 96 16.17 14.02 4.38
CA LEU A 96 17.05 12.90 4.69
C LEU A 96 16.86 12.40 6.13
N GLN A 97 16.74 13.31 7.10
CA GLN A 97 16.47 12.93 8.49
C GLN A 97 15.08 12.25 8.63
N ALA A 98 14.05 12.80 7.96
CA ALA A 98 12.72 12.22 7.97
C ALA A 98 12.72 10.80 7.35
N THR A 99 13.36 10.62 6.20
CA THR A 99 13.52 9.32 5.54
C THR A 99 14.25 8.31 6.42
N GLN A 100 15.31 8.74 7.11
CA GLN A 100 16.05 7.89 8.07
C GLN A 100 15.18 7.44 9.24
N LEU A 101 14.32 8.32 9.76
CA LEU A 101 13.37 7.96 10.83
C LEU A 101 12.32 6.97 10.35
N GLN A 102 11.79 7.16 9.14
CA GLN A 102 10.85 6.22 8.52
C GLN A 102 11.48 4.83 8.33
N ILE A 103 12.72 4.78 7.84
CA ILE A 103 13.46 3.51 7.69
C ILE A 103 13.62 2.81 9.05
N LYS A 104 13.96 3.54 10.11
CA LYS A 104 14.06 2.96 11.47
C LYS A 104 12.73 2.41 11.97
N ALA A 105 11.62 3.12 11.73
CA ALA A 105 10.29 2.65 12.08
C ALA A 105 9.92 1.38 11.32
N LEU A 106 10.18 1.32 10.01
CA LEU A 106 9.94 0.14 9.19
C LEU A 106 10.81 -1.05 9.61
N GLN A 107 12.08 -0.84 9.91
CA GLN A 107 12.97 -1.90 10.44
C GLN A 107 12.45 -2.51 11.73
N SER A 108 11.89 -1.68 12.62
CA SER A 108 11.24 -2.16 13.85
C SER A 108 10.02 -3.02 13.53
N ASN A 109 9.17 -2.59 12.59
CA ASN A 109 7.99 -3.35 12.17
C ASN A 109 8.37 -4.69 11.54
N ILE A 110 9.36 -4.68 10.64
CA ILE A 110 9.91 -5.88 9.99
C ILE A 110 10.37 -6.91 11.05
N SER A 111 11.03 -6.45 12.11
CA SER A 111 11.47 -7.31 13.21
C SER A 111 10.28 -7.94 13.95
N ILE A 112 9.20 -7.17 14.17
CA ILE A 112 7.99 -7.67 14.83
C ILE A 112 7.30 -8.72 13.98
N HIS A 113 7.01 -8.41 12.70
CA HIS A 113 6.36 -9.34 11.80
C HIS A 113 7.17 -10.63 11.65
N SER A 114 8.51 -10.53 11.56
CA SER A 114 9.40 -11.69 11.52
C SER A 114 9.30 -12.56 12.78
N SER A 115 9.29 -11.92 13.96
CA SER A 115 9.14 -12.62 15.25
C SER A 115 7.75 -13.28 15.35
N THR A 116 6.71 -12.57 14.98
CA THR A 116 5.33 -13.08 14.98
C THR A 116 5.18 -14.28 14.04
N ILE A 117 5.77 -14.24 12.84
CA ILE A 117 5.76 -15.35 11.90
C ILE A 117 6.47 -16.57 12.49
N THR A 118 7.56 -16.38 13.24
CA THR A 118 8.28 -17.47 13.90
C THR A 118 7.40 -18.13 14.95
N VAL A 119 6.75 -17.35 15.81
CA VAL A 119 5.81 -17.84 16.83
C VAL A 119 4.63 -18.59 16.20
N LEU A 120 3.99 -17.98 15.19
CA LEU A 120 2.87 -18.61 14.48
C LEU A 120 3.29 -19.88 13.74
N SER A 121 4.53 -19.96 13.27
CA SER A 121 5.07 -21.18 12.63
C SER A 121 5.22 -22.33 13.63
N GLY A 122 5.73 -22.04 14.82
CA GLY A 122 5.82 -23.01 15.91
C GLY A 122 4.44 -23.49 16.35
N LYS A 123 3.51 -22.54 16.56
CA LYS A 123 2.10 -22.83 16.90
C LYS A 123 1.43 -23.70 15.85
N LEU A 124 1.55 -23.34 14.57
CA LEU A 124 1.00 -24.11 13.46
C LEU A 124 1.54 -25.54 13.41
N THR A 125 2.83 -25.73 13.64
CA THR A 125 3.45 -27.07 13.71
C THR A 125 2.85 -27.90 14.84
N SER A 126 2.70 -27.32 16.03
CA SER A 126 2.07 -27.99 17.17
C SER A 126 0.61 -28.35 16.91
N GLU A 127 -0.17 -27.41 16.36
CA GLU A 127 -1.58 -27.63 16.01
C GLU A 127 -1.74 -28.73 14.94
N GLN A 128 -0.87 -28.75 13.92
CA GLN A 128 -0.86 -29.80 12.90
C GLN A 128 -0.52 -31.19 13.49
N GLN A 129 0.41 -31.25 14.45
CA GLN A 129 0.71 -32.47 15.14
C GLN A 129 -0.47 -32.99 15.97
N THR A 130 -1.14 -32.08 16.70
CA THR A 130 -2.34 -32.40 17.48
C THR A 130 -3.48 -32.88 16.57
N LEU A 131 -3.75 -32.14 15.48
CA LEU A 131 -4.74 -32.55 14.49
C LEU A 131 -4.43 -33.92 13.89
N GLY A 132 -3.17 -34.15 13.56
CA GLY A 132 -2.72 -35.46 13.07
C GLY A 132 -2.87 -36.61 14.09
N GLN A 133 -2.71 -36.33 15.38
CA GLN A 133 -2.98 -37.30 16.45
C GLN A 133 -4.47 -37.60 16.59
N ILE A 134 -5.31 -36.59 16.60
CA ILE A 134 -6.78 -36.73 16.65
C ILE A 134 -7.27 -37.55 15.45
N LEU A 135 -6.78 -37.23 14.23
CA LEU A 135 -7.16 -37.97 13.01
C LEU A 135 -6.75 -39.43 13.05
N ARG A 136 -5.55 -39.74 13.55
CA ARG A 136 -5.10 -41.15 13.72
C ARG A 136 -5.99 -41.88 14.70
N HIS A 137 -6.28 -41.25 15.84
CA HIS A 137 -7.13 -41.85 16.86
C HIS A 137 -8.58 -42.04 16.35
N THR A 138 -9.10 -41.07 15.60
CA THR A 138 -10.42 -41.21 14.95
C THR A 138 -10.44 -42.37 13.95
N ASN A 139 -9.39 -42.52 13.13
CA ASN A 139 -9.26 -43.61 12.16
C ASN A 139 -9.16 -44.98 12.81
N GLU A 140 -8.50 -45.09 13.98
CA GLU A 140 -8.44 -46.31 14.75
C GLU A 140 -9.83 -46.72 15.25
N ILE A 141 -10.66 -45.77 15.66
CA ILE A 141 -12.05 -46.01 16.13
C ILE A 141 -12.97 -46.34 14.97
N ASP A 142 -12.80 -45.71 13.81
CA ASP A 142 -13.67 -45.88 12.63
C ASP A 142 -13.57 -47.28 11.99
N HIS A 143 -12.54 -48.04 12.35
CA HIS A 143 -12.39 -49.42 11.91
C HIS A 143 -13.28 -50.43 12.68
N TYR A 144 -13.88 -50.02 13.79
CA TYR A 144 -14.84 -50.89 14.52
C TYR A 144 -16.25 -50.68 13.97
N SER A 145 -16.89 -51.78 13.53
CA SER A 145 -18.26 -51.73 13.11
C SER A 145 -19.18 -51.43 14.32
N LEU A 146 -20.29 -50.69 14.11
CA LEU A 146 -21.26 -50.45 15.17
C LEU A 146 -21.71 -51.76 15.83
N VAL A 147 -21.77 -52.86 15.09
CA VAL A 147 -22.13 -54.21 15.58
C VAL A 147 -21.04 -54.75 16.49
N GLU A 148 -19.76 -54.58 16.17
CA GLU A 148 -18.63 -54.96 17.03
C GLU A 148 -18.60 -54.16 18.33
N LEU A 149 -18.91 -52.84 18.26
CA LEU A 149 -18.94 -51.97 19.43
C LEU A 149 -20.08 -52.36 20.38
N VAL A 150 -21.27 -52.69 19.85
CA VAL A 150 -22.42 -53.17 20.66
C VAL A 150 -22.15 -54.52 21.26
N LEU A 151 -21.47 -55.42 20.53
CA LEU A 151 -21.17 -56.81 21.01
C LEU A 151 -19.96 -56.85 21.94
N SER A 152 -19.06 -55.89 21.90
CA SER A 152 -17.85 -55.80 22.76
C SER A 152 -18.12 -55.09 24.09
N SER A 153 -19.16 -54.24 24.18
CA SER A 153 -19.54 -53.54 25.40
C SER A 153 -20.20 -54.48 26.40
N LYS A 154 -19.55 -54.65 27.57
CA LYS A 154 -20.02 -55.53 28.65
C LYS A 154 -21.29 -55.03 29.33
N ASN A 155 -21.74 -53.82 29.07
CA ASN A 155 -23.00 -53.21 29.56
C ASN A 155 -23.41 -52.00 28.73
N VAL A 156 -24.71 -51.64 28.82
CA VAL A 156 -25.31 -50.49 28.09
C VAL A 156 -24.67 -49.14 28.45
N SER A 157 -24.17 -49.01 29.68
CA SER A 157 -23.49 -47.79 30.14
C SER A 157 -22.15 -47.56 29.44
N GLY A 158 -21.42 -48.66 29.14
CA GLY A 158 -20.17 -48.58 28.34
C GLY A 158 -20.40 -48.10 26.90
N PHE A 159 -21.47 -48.58 26.25
CA PHE A 159 -21.85 -48.14 24.91
C PHE A 159 -22.16 -46.64 24.83
N PHE A 160 -22.91 -46.13 25.80
CA PHE A 160 -23.16 -44.66 25.81
C PHE A 160 -21.93 -43.84 26.13
N GLY A 161 -20.98 -44.33 26.96
CA GLY A 161 -19.70 -43.72 27.22
C GLY A 161 -18.82 -43.66 25.97
N ASP A 162 -18.82 -44.70 25.14
CA ASP A 162 -18.07 -44.74 23.87
C ASP A 162 -18.69 -43.75 22.84
N LEU A 163 -20.03 -43.62 22.80
CA LEU A 163 -20.71 -42.68 21.92
C LEU A 163 -20.46 -41.20 22.32
N ASP A 164 -20.45 -40.94 23.64
CA ASP A 164 -20.06 -39.62 24.16
C ASP A 164 -18.62 -39.28 23.85
N SER A 165 -17.72 -40.23 23.96
CA SER A 165 -16.30 -40.09 23.60
C SER A 165 -16.12 -39.80 22.12
N PHE A 166 -16.89 -40.47 21.23
CA PHE A 166 -16.85 -40.22 19.81
C PHE A 166 -17.37 -38.77 19.46
N SER A 167 -18.44 -38.35 20.11
CA SER A 167 -19.00 -37.00 19.97
C SER A 167 -17.97 -35.93 20.41
N LEU A 168 -17.27 -36.17 21.51
CA LEU A 168 -16.21 -35.30 22.02
C LEU A 168 -15.06 -35.19 21.02
N ILE A 169 -14.56 -36.33 20.53
CA ILE A 169 -13.49 -36.37 19.52
C ILE A 169 -13.88 -35.59 18.26
N LYS A 170 -15.11 -35.74 17.78
CA LYS A 170 -15.62 -35.01 16.61
C LYS A 170 -15.63 -33.50 16.88
N SER A 171 -16.04 -33.06 18.07
CA SER A 171 -16.02 -31.67 18.48
C SER A 171 -14.59 -31.13 18.55
N GLU A 172 -13.66 -31.89 19.16
CA GLU A 172 -12.25 -31.51 19.25
C GLU A 172 -11.59 -31.43 17.88
N LEU A 173 -11.91 -32.34 16.96
CA LEU A 173 -11.44 -32.32 15.58
C LEU A 173 -11.89 -31.03 14.88
N GLY A 174 -13.15 -30.66 14.99
CA GLY A 174 -13.69 -29.44 14.44
C GLY A 174 -12.99 -28.18 14.99
N THR A 175 -12.80 -28.14 16.30
CA THR A 175 -12.11 -27.05 16.99
C THR A 175 -10.66 -26.94 16.55
N SER A 176 -9.93 -28.07 16.54
CA SER A 176 -8.52 -28.12 16.13
C SER A 176 -8.33 -27.76 14.66
N TYR A 177 -9.23 -28.19 13.78
CA TYR A 177 -9.21 -27.78 12.37
C TYR A 177 -9.41 -26.26 12.22
N THR A 178 -10.38 -25.69 12.91
CA THR A 178 -10.65 -24.25 12.87
C THR A 178 -9.43 -23.47 13.38
N GLN A 179 -8.87 -23.86 14.52
CA GLN A 179 -7.67 -23.22 15.08
C GLN A 179 -6.48 -23.27 14.12
N THR A 180 -6.22 -24.43 13.50
CA THR A 180 -5.15 -24.60 12.51
C THR A 180 -5.38 -23.71 11.28
N SER A 181 -6.61 -23.61 10.80
CA SER A 181 -6.99 -22.76 9.69
C SER A 181 -6.78 -21.28 10.01
N ASP A 182 -7.21 -20.83 11.18
CA ASP A 182 -7.07 -19.45 11.66
C ASP A 182 -5.58 -19.08 11.84
N THR A 183 -4.80 -19.96 12.47
CA THR A 183 -3.35 -19.76 12.65
C THR A 183 -2.63 -19.67 11.30
N ARG A 184 -3.01 -20.51 10.33
CA ARG A 184 -2.49 -20.43 8.95
C ARG A 184 -2.81 -19.11 8.28
N THR A 185 -4.04 -18.65 8.42
CA THR A 185 -4.49 -17.37 7.85
C THR A 185 -3.75 -16.20 8.49
N GLN A 186 -3.63 -16.19 9.81
CA GLN A 186 -2.86 -15.18 10.54
C GLN A 186 -1.39 -15.14 10.06
N LYS A 187 -0.74 -16.31 9.96
CA LYS A 187 0.64 -16.42 9.47
C LYS A 187 0.77 -15.86 8.04
N GLN A 188 -0.20 -16.14 7.17
CA GLN A 188 -0.16 -15.64 5.80
C GLN A 188 -0.32 -14.11 5.76
N ASN A 189 -1.19 -13.55 6.59
CA ASN A 189 -1.37 -12.09 6.70
C ASN A 189 -0.09 -11.41 7.21
N GLU A 190 0.56 -11.98 8.23
CA GLU A 190 1.83 -11.48 8.76
C GLU A 190 2.95 -11.54 7.72
N LYS A 191 2.99 -12.62 6.92
CA LYS A 191 3.97 -12.75 5.83
C LYS A 191 3.77 -11.68 4.76
N THR A 192 2.54 -11.42 4.37
CA THR A 192 2.22 -10.35 3.41
C THR A 192 2.61 -8.98 3.97
N ALA A 193 2.28 -8.71 5.23
CA ALA A 193 2.67 -7.47 5.90
C ALA A 193 4.20 -7.30 5.97
N LEU A 194 4.94 -8.40 6.23
CA LEU A 194 6.40 -8.39 6.23
C LEU A 194 6.97 -8.04 4.85
N GLU A 195 6.47 -8.66 3.79
CA GLU A 195 6.90 -8.41 2.41
C GLU A 195 6.63 -6.95 1.99
N ASP A 196 5.48 -6.40 2.35
CA ASP A 196 5.13 -5.01 2.09
C ASP A 196 6.07 -4.04 2.83
N GLN A 197 6.36 -4.30 4.11
CA GLN A 197 7.26 -3.49 4.92
C GLN A 197 8.71 -3.55 4.42
N GLN A 198 9.18 -4.73 4.00
CA GLN A 198 10.51 -4.88 3.40
C GLN A 198 10.64 -4.12 2.08
N THR A 199 9.62 -4.18 1.24
CA THR A 199 9.56 -3.43 -0.01
C THR A 199 9.63 -1.93 0.26
N GLU A 200 8.85 -1.43 1.22
CA GLU A 200 8.84 -0.02 1.58
C GLU A 200 10.19 0.45 2.17
N ALA A 201 10.81 -0.37 3.01
CA ALA A 201 12.13 -0.07 3.55
C ALA A 201 13.22 0.03 2.45
N GLN A 202 13.15 -0.84 1.43
CA GLN A 202 14.06 -0.77 0.28
C GLN A 202 13.87 0.52 -0.54
N LYS A 203 12.61 0.94 -0.75
CA LYS A 203 12.28 2.19 -1.44
C LYS A 203 12.86 3.40 -0.71
N LEU A 204 12.60 3.48 0.59
CA LEU A 204 13.11 4.58 1.41
C LEU A 204 14.65 4.59 1.51
N ALA A 205 15.30 3.44 1.55
CA ALA A 205 16.76 3.37 1.52
C ALA A 205 17.35 3.87 0.20
N ALA A 206 16.64 3.68 -0.91
CA ALA A 206 17.04 4.23 -2.18
C ALA A 206 16.77 5.75 -2.24
N GLU A 207 15.66 6.22 -1.72
CA GLU A 207 15.34 7.65 -1.56
C GLU A 207 16.43 8.36 -0.75
N GLN A 208 16.84 7.78 0.37
CA GLN A 208 17.93 8.29 1.19
C GLN A 208 19.20 8.56 0.36
N LYS A 209 19.60 7.61 -0.48
CA LYS A 209 20.80 7.77 -1.33
C LYS A 209 20.68 8.94 -2.30
N LEU A 210 19.48 9.15 -2.84
CA LEU A 210 19.21 10.25 -3.77
C LEU A 210 19.20 11.60 -3.06
N GLU A 211 18.64 11.69 -1.87
CA GLU A 211 18.70 12.89 -1.03
C GLU A 211 20.14 13.25 -0.66
N GLU A 212 20.96 12.25 -0.28
CA GLU A 212 22.38 12.44 -0.04
C GLU A 212 23.12 12.99 -1.28
N GLN A 213 22.78 12.46 -2.45
CA GLN A 213 23.37 12.93 -3.71
C GLN A 213 22.92 14.37 -4.03
N GLN A 214 21.64 14.70 -3.80
CA GLN A 214 21.11 16.06 -3.97
C GLN A 214 21.82 17.06 -3.06
N ILE A 215 22.08 16.71 -1.80
CA ILE A 215 22.83 17.54 -0.86
C ILE A 215 24.24 17.80 -1.41
N LYS A 216 24.95 16.75 -1.86
CA LYS A 216 26.30 16.88 -2.43
C LYS A 216 26.31 17.78 -3.67
N THR A 217 25.36 17.60 -4.58
CA THR A 217 25.23 18.41 -5.80
C THR A 217 24.96 19.89 -5.47
N SER A 218 24.05 20.16 -4.55
CA SER A 218 23.72 21.52 -4.12
C SER A 218 24.90 22.19 -3.39
N GLN A 219 25.67 21.44 -2.60
CA GLN A 219 26.89 21.92 -1.95
C GLN A 219 27.99 22.25 -2.98
N ALA A 220 28.17 21.39 -3.99
CA ALA A 220 29.12 21.64 -5.08
C ALA A 220 28.75 22.88 -5.88
N ALA A 221 27.47 23.04 -6.24
CA ALA A 221 26.97 24.23 -6.92
C ALA A 221 27.17 25.51 -6.11
N LYS A 222 26.90 25.46 -4.80
CA LYS A 222 27.18 26.59 -3.88
C LYS A 222 28.66 26.92 -3.85
N GLN A 223 29.55 25.95 -3.79
CA GLN A 223 30.97 26.15 -3.79
C GLN A 223 31.47 26.81 -5.10
N GLN A 224 30.92 26.38 -6.24
CA GLN A 224 31.23 27.02 -7.54
C GLN A 224 30.79 28.48 -7.57
N LEU A 225 29.58 28.80 -7.06
CA LEU A 225 29.11 30.19 -6.96
C LEU A 225 30.00 31.07 -6.09
N LEU A 226 30.47 30.53 -4.96
CA LEU A 226 31.37 31.25 -4.05
C LEU A 226 32.74 31.52 -4.63
N THR A 227 33.19 30.68 -5.55
CA THR A 227 34.51 30.82 -6.20
C THR A 227 34.51 31.69 -7.47
N GLN A 228 33.32 32.02 -7.98
CA GLN A 228 33.18 32.83 -9.21
C GLN A 228 33.12 34.32 -8.90
N THR A 229 33.89 35.11 -9.62
CA THR A 229 33.85 36.57 -9.59
C THR A 229 32.54 37.09 -10.20
N LYS A 230 31.98 38.15 -9.62
CA LYS A 230 30.74 38.83 -10.06
C LYS A 230 30.77 39.10 -11.57
N GLY A 231 29.80 38.59 -12.32
CA GLY A 231 29.56 39.04 -13.69
C GLY A 231 29.20 37.98 -14.75
N GLN A 232 29.01 36.70 -14.41
CA GLN A 232 28.67 35.67 -15.41
C GLN A 232 27.25 35.10 -15.23
N GLU A 233 26.26 35.84 -15.68
CA GLU A 233 24.84 35.44 -15.65
C GLU A 233 24.56 34.10 -16.36
N ALA A 234 25.29 33.85 -17.48
CA ALA A 234 25.22 32.58 -18.22
C ALA A 234 25.61 31.34 -17.36
N THR A 235 26.55 31.52 -16.43
CA THR A 235 27.00 30.43 -15.55
C THR A 235 25.99 30.13 -14.46
N TYR A 236 25.30 31.15 -13.94
CA TYR A 236 24.21 30.96 -12.98
C TYR A 236 23.02 30.21 -13.60
N GLN A 237 22.67 30.58 -14.83
CA GLN A 237 21.62 29.90 -15.57
C GLN A 237 21.98 28.43 -15.83
N SER A 238 23.24 28.15 -16.17
CA SER A 238 23.73 26.78 -16.35
C SER A 238 23.62 25.95 -15.06
N ILE A 239 24.06 26.51 -13.92
CA ILE A 239 23.95 25.84 -12.61
C ILE A 239 22.48 25.57 -12.24
N TYR A 240 21.60 26.54 -12.45
CA TYR A 240 20.15 26.40 -12.22
C TYR A 240 19.55 25.29 -13.07
N ASN A 241 19.91 25.24 -14.35
CA ASN A 241 19.42 24.19 -15.25
C ASN A 241 19.93 22.80 -14.86
N ILE A 242 21.21 22.69 -14.46
CA ILE A 242 21.77 21.43 -13.96
C ILE A 242 21.02 20.95 -12.69
N GLN A 243 20.72 21.86 -11.77
CA GLN A 243 19.96 21.52 -10.57
C GLN A 243 18.55 21.05 -10.90
N LYS A 244 17.87 21.75 -11.82
CA LYS A 244 16.53 21.38 -12.27
C LYS A 244 16.52 19.99 -12.93
N GLN A 245 17.50 19.69 -13.77
CA GLN A 245 17.69 18.35 -14.35
C GLN A 245 17.98 17.31 -13.28
N THR A 246 18.84 17.60 -12.31
CA THR A 246 19.18 16.67 -11.23
C THR A 246 17.93 16.32 -10.40
N ILE A 247 17.09 17.30 -10.07
CA ILE A 247 15.84 17.07 -9.34
C ILE A 247 14.90 16.17 -10.15
N ALA A 248 14.75 16.40 -11.46
CA ALA A 248 13.90 15.57 -12.32
C ALA A 248 14.45 14.14 -12.46
N GLN A 249 15.78 13.98 -12.57
CA GLN A 249 16.43 12.67 -12.60
C GLN A 249 16.26 11.92 -11.27
N ILE A 250 16.37 12.62 -10.13
CA ILE A 250 16.12 12.04 -8.79
C ILE A 250 14.67 11.57 -8.69
N ARG A 251 13.71 12.38 -9.12
CA ARG A 251 12.29 11.97 -9.13
C ARG A 251 12.05 10.77 -10.05
N ALA A 252 12.69 10.73 -11.21
CA ALA A 252 12.60 9.59 -12.12
C ALA A 252 13.17 8.31 -11.48
N ALA A 253 14.27 8.41 -10.75
CA ALA A 253 14.85 7.30 -10.02
C ALA A 253 14.00 6.86 -8.84
N LEU A 254 13.49 7.80 -8.03
CA LEU A 254 12.54 7.53 -6.95
C LEU A 254 11.29 6.82 -7.46
N PHE A 255 10.77 7.26 -8.58
CA PHE A 255 9.60 6.65 -9.19
C PHE A 255 9.88 5.19 -9.61
N SER A 256 11.06 4.89 -10.14
CA SER A 256 11.44 3.52 -10.52
C SER A 256 11.66 2.61 -9.31
N LEU A 257 12.10 3.18 -8.18
CA LEU A 257 12.33 2.48 -6.93
C LEU A 257 11.07 2.30 -6.09
N ALA A 258 10.07 3.16 -6.28
CA ALA A 258 8.77 3.07 -5.63
C ALA A 258 7.95 1.84 -6.07
N GLY A 259 8.47 1.02 -6.98
CA GLY A 259 7.77 -0.10 -7.58
C GLY A 259 7.86 -1.42 -6.83
N GLY A 260 6.70 -1.95 -6.45
CA GLY A 260 6.48 -3.39 -6.26
C GLY A 260 6.47 -4.12 -7.61
N SER A 261 6.18 -5.41 -7.63
CA SER A 261 6.14 -6.30 -8.81
C SER A 261 5.14 -5.88 -9.92
N GLY A 262 5.13 -4.68 -10.37
CA GLY A 262 4.23 -4.10 -11.38
C GLY A 262 4.54 -2.64 -11.68
N SER A 263 5.53 -2.07 -11.01
CA SER A 263 5.87 -0.67 -11.19
C SER A 263 6.71 -0.45 -12.44
N ILE A 264 6.40 0.63 -13.11
CA ILE A 264 7.15 1.12 -14.26
C ILE A 264 8.05 2.27 -13.84
N SER A 265 9.15 2.48 -14.54
CA SER A 265 9.99 3.67 -14.35
C SER A 265 9.24 4.95 -14.77
N LEU A 266 9.57 6.10 -14.20
CA LEU A 266 8.96 7.37 -14.61
C LEU A 266 9.12 7.67 -16.11
N PRO A 267 10.28 7.44 -16.76
CA PRO A 267 10.39 7.58 -18.21
C PRO A 267 9.41 6.68 -18.98
N ASN A 268 9.23 5.42 -18.55
CA ASN A 268 8.26 4.52 -19.17
C ASN A 268 6.82 4.96 -18.91
N ALA A 269 6.49 5.42 -17.72
CA ALA A 269 5.17 5.99 -17.41
C ALA A 269 4.87 7.22 -18.27
N ILE A 270 5.85 8.11 -18.46
CA ILE A 270 5.75 9.25 -19.37
C ILE A 270 5.53 8.79 -20.82
N ALA A 271 6.28 7.78 -21.28
CA ALA A 271 6.11 7.24 -22.64
C ALA A 271 4.71 6.67 -22.86
N LEU A 272 4.20 5.86 -21.92
CA LEU A 272 2.85 5.31 -21.96
C LEU A 272 1.77 6.41 -21.90
N ALA A 273 1.95 7.42 -21.04
CA ALA A 273 1.04 8.55 -20.96
C ALA A 273 1.05 9.42 -22.23
N LYS A 274 2.21 9.61 -22.86
CA LYS A 274 2.33 10.28 -24.17
C LYS A 274 1.61 9.49 -25.25
N GLN A 275 1.79 8.18 -25.32
CA GLN A 275 1.11 7.30 -26.28
C GLN A 275 -0.40 7.33 -26.09
N ALA A 276 -0.88 7.10 -24.88
CA ALA A 276 -2.30 7.10 -24.55
C ALA A 276 -2.94 8.48 -24.77
N GLY A 277 -2.26 9.55 -24.35
CA GLY A 277 -2.73 10.91 -24.49
C GLY A 277 -2.83 11.38 -25.95
N ALA A 278 -1.84 11.04 -26.78
CA ALA A 278 -1.86 11.33 -28.21
C ALA A 278 -3.02 10.66 -28.95
N ALA A 279 -3.42 9.47 -28.50
CA ALA A 279 -4.52 8.72 -29.11
C ALA A 279 -5.89 9.38 -28.94
N VAL A 280 -6.06 10.22 -27.89
CA VAL A 280 -7.37 10.79 -27.52
C VAL A 280 -7.36 12.31 -27.24
N GLY A 281 -6.21 12.97 -27.34
CA GLY A 281 -6.09 14.42 -27.14
C GLY A 281 -6.08 14.87 -25.68
N VAL A 282 -5.57 14.04 -24.76
CA VAL A 282 -5.44 14.36 -23.32
C VAL A 282 -3.97 14.57 -22.96
N ARG A 283 -3.68 15.58 -22.14
CA ARG A 283 -2.30 15.86 -21.71
C ARG A 283 -1.70 14.66 -20.93
N PRO A 284 -0.48 14.23 -21.27
CA PRO A 284 0.19 13.11 -20.57
C PRO A 284 0.31 13.35 -19.05
N ALA A 285 0.60 14.58 -18.65
CA ALA A 285 0.73 14.97 -17.25
C ALA A 285 -0.58 14.75 -16.47
N LEU A 286 -1.74 14.97 -17.08
CA LEU A 286 -3.03 14.74 -16.44
C LEU A 286 -3.32 13.26 -16.25
N ILE A 287 -2.98 12.41 -17.24
CA ILE A 287 -3.10 10.95 -17.14
C ILE A 287 -2.25 10.44 -15.98
N LEU A 288 -1.00 10.90 -15.89
CA LEU A 288 -0.09 10.55 -14.78
C LEU A 288 -0.63 11.04 -13.43
N GLY A 289 -1.24 12.23 -13.39
CA GLY A 289 -1.87 12.78 -12.19
C GLY A 289 -3.00 11.91 -11.65
N ILE A 290 -3.89 11.43 -12.51
CA ILE A 290 -4.96 10.46 -12.14
C ILE A 290 -4.34 9.17 -11.62
N LEU A 291 -3.45 8.54 -12.37
CA LEU A 291 -2.84 7.27 -11.99
C LEU A 291 -2.03 7.36 -10.70
N LYS A 292 -1.42 8.53 -10.44
CA LYS A 292 -0.77 8.83 -9.17
C LYS A 292 -1.76 8.89 -8.02
N GLN A 293 -2.88 9.56 -8.22
CA GLN A 293 -3.94 9.69 -7.22
C GLN A 293 -4.59 8.34 -6.90
N GLU A 294 -4.88 7.53 -7.92
CA GLU A 294 -5.58 6.26 -7.77
C GLU A 294 -4.72 5.19 -7.09
N THR A 295 -3.53 4.95 -7.60
CA THR A 295 -2.74 3.78 -7.21
C THR A 295 -1.26 4.08 -7.01
N ASN A 296 -0.86 5.34 -6.97
CA ASN A 296 0.56 5.70 -7.06
C ASN A 296 1.21 5.05 -8.31
N ILE A 297 0.51 5.16 -9.45
CA ILE A 297 0.89 4.59 -10.76
C ILE A 297 1.10 3.07 -10.69
N GLY A 298 0.09 2.36 -10.20
CA GLY A 298 0.04 0.89 -10.16
C GLY A 298 0.75 0.24 -8.97
N GLN A 299 1.26 1.01 -8.01
CA GLN A 299 1.93 0.46 -6.83
C GLN A 299 0.95 -0.08 -5.80
N ASN A 300 -0.19 0.58 -5.63
CA ASN A 300 -1.21 0.22 -4.65
C ASN A 300 -2.52 -0.13 -5.36
N LEU A 301 -2.65 -1.35 -5.80
CA LEU A 301 -3.85 -1.85 -6.50
C LEU A 301 -4.98 -2.26 -5.54
N GLY A 302 -4.76 -2.16 -4.23
CA GLY A 302 -5.72 -2.54 -3.20
C GLY A 302 -5.55 -3.97 -2.70
N VAL A 303 -6.32 -4.28 -1.65
CA VAL A 303 -6.31 -5.58 -0.93
C VAL A 303 -7.74 -6.12 -0.75
N GLY A 304 -8.66 -5.70 -1.61
CA GLY A 304 -10.06 -6.12 -1.57
C GLY A 304 -10.25 -7.56 -2.05
N VAL A 305 -11.35 -8.16 -1.61
CA VAL A 305 -11.80 -9.50 -2.01
C VAL A 305 -13.05 -9.33 -2.87
N TRP A 306 -13.01 -9.80 -4.12
CA TRP A 306 -14.07 -9.54 -5.10
C TRP A 306 -15.46 -10.01 -4.66
N SER A 307 -15.54 -11.15 -3.95
CA SER A 307 -16.80 -11.71 -3.47
C SER A 307 -17.42 -10.95 -2.29
N VAL A 308 -16.62 -10.06 -1.64
CA VAL A 308 -17.03 -9.29 -0.46
C VAL A 308 -17.12 -7.80 -0.77
N ASP A 309 -16.09 -7.26 -1.42
CA ASP A 309 -15.93 -5.81 -1.57
C ASP A 309 -16.58 -5.27 -2.85
N MET A 310 -16.78 -6.10 -3.88
CA MET A 310 -17.34 -5.69 -5.16
C MET A 310 -18.87 -5.68 -5.14
N ASN A 311 -19.48 -4.75 -5.86
CA ASN A 311 -20.95 -4.71 -5.98
C ASN A 311 -21.47 -6.01 -6.62
N PRO A 312 -22.25 -6.83 -5.89
CA PRO A 312 -22.60 -8.18 -6.31
C PRO A 312 -23.53 -8.23 -7.54
N THR A 313 -24.34 -7.20 -7.74
CA THR A 313 -25.34 -7.19 -8.82
C THR A 313 -24.88 -6.42 -10.05
N ARG A 314 -24.01 -5.42 -9.89
CA ARG A 314 -23.53 -4.58 -10.99
C ARG A 314 -22.21 -5.07 -11.55
N ASP A 315 -21.24 -5.32 -10.69
CA ASP A 315 -19.84 -5.51 -11.09
C ASP A 315 -19.41 -6.98 -11.13
N VAL A 316 -19.84 -7.80 -10.18
CA VAL A 316 -19.46 -9.22 -10.09
C VAL A 316 -19.82 -10.01 -11.37
N PRO A 317 -21.00 -9.84 -11.99
CA PRO A 317 -21.33 -10.62 -13.19
C PRO A 317 -20.34 -10.39 -14.33
N VAL A 318 -20.02 -9.14 -14.66
CA VAL A 318 -19.09 -8.82 -15.73
C VAL A 318 -17.63 -9.09 -15.33
N PHE A 319 -17.27 -8.89 -14.07
CA PHE A 319 -15.93 -9.19 -13.55
C PHE A 319 -15.53 -10.64 -13.82
N LYS A 320 -16.40 -11.60 -13.53
CA LYS A 320 -16.15 -13.01 -13.78
C LYS A 320 -15.86 -13.29 -15.24
N VAL A 321 -16.58 -12.64 -16.16
CA VAL A 321 -16.37 -12.79 -17.59
C VAL A 321 -15.07 -12.14 -18.05
N ILE A 322 -14.72 -10.96 -17.51
CA ILE A 322 -13.42 -10.31 -17.76
C ILE A 322 -12.29 -11.26 -17.34
N MET A 323 -12.32 -11.78 -16.10
CA MET A 323 -11.27 -12.66 -15.59
C MET A 323 -11.15 -13.94 -16.44
N ALA A 324 -12.27 -14.55 -16.80
CA ALA A 324 -12.28 -15.75 -17.65
C ALA A 324 -11.65 -15.50 -19.03
N ASN A 325 -11.98 -14.38 -19.70
CA ASN A 325 -11.41 -14.04 -21.00
C ASN A 325 -9.92 -13.70 -20.93
N LEU A 326 -9.45 -13.18 -19.81
CA LEU A 326 -8.04 -12.88 -19.55
C LEU A 326 -7.24 -14.08 -19.05
N GLY A 327 -7.90 -15.21 -18.74
CA GLY A 327 -7.26 -16.37 -18.13
C GLY A 327 -6.72 -16.09 -16.72
N LEU A 328 -7.32 -15.13 -16.01
CA LEU A 328 -6.91 -14.73 -14.68
C LEU A 328 -7.78 -15.38 -13.61
N ASN A 329 -7.15 -15.82 -12.51
CA ASN A 329 -7.90 -16.28 -11.34
C ASN A 329 -8.46 -15.07 -10.57
N PRO A 330 -9.79 -14.94 -10.40
CA PRO A 330 -10.43 -13.87 -9.65
C PRO A 330 -9.87 -13.68 -8.24
N ASP A 331 -9.46 -14.76 -7.57
CA ASP A 331 -8.95 -14.71 -6.19
C ASP A 331 -7.48 -14.27 -6.09
N SER A 332 -6.79 -14.20 -7.22
CA SER A 332 -5.37 -13.79 -7.28
C SER A 332 -5.16 -12.34 -7.70
N VAL A 333 -6.18 -11.68 -8.23
CA VAL A 333 -6.06 -10.30 -8.70
C VAL A 333 -6.31 -9.30 -7.58
N LYS A 334 -5.57 -8.19 -7.60
CA LYS A 334 -5.72 -7.11 -6.62
C LYS A 334 -6.82 -6.15 -7.06
N ILE A 335 -7.71 -5.83 -6.13
CA ILE A 335 -8.79 -4.84 -6.32
C ILE A 335 -8.91 -3.95 -5.09
N SER A 336 -9.59 -2.81 -5.23
CA SER A 336 -9.85 -1.93 -4.10
C SER A 336 -10.82 -2.57 -3.10
N ARG A 337 -10.61 -2.29 -1.82
CA ARG A 337 -11.54 -2.65 -0.74
C ARG A 337 -12.73 -1.69 -0.71
N ALA A 338 -13.89 -2.17 -0.27
CA ALA A 338 -15.03 -1.33 0.05
C ALA A 338 -14.68 -0.33 1.18
N GLN A 339 -15.14 0.91 1.06
CA GLN A 339 -14.91 1.97 2.04
C GLN A 339 -16.23 2.63 2.45
N GLY A 340 -16.43 2.78 3.76
CA GLY A 340 -17.65 3.35 4.29
C GLY A 340 -18.90 2.60 3.81
N ASN A 341 -19.86 3.32 3.24
CA ASN A 341 -21.08 2.74 2.66
C ASN A 341 -20.95 2.45 1.14
N GLY A 342 -19.75 2.60 0.56
CA GLY A 342 -19.48 2.38 -0.86
C GLY A 342 -18.96 0.97 -1.15
N TRP A 343 -19.04 0.57 -2.42
CA TRP A 343 -18.42 -0.66 -2.91
C TRP A 343 -16.98 -0.41 -3.35
N GLY A 344 -16.12 -1.43 -3.19
CA GLY A 344 -14.81 -1.51 -3.78
C GLY A 344 -14.83 -2.20 -5.14
N GLY A 345 -13.80 -2.98 -5.44
CA GLY A 345 -13.72 -3.79 -6.67
C GLY A 345 -13.10 -3.07 -7.85
N ALA A 346 -12.48 -1.92 -7.64
CA ALA A 346 -11.75 -1.21 -8.68
C ALA A 346 -10.46 -1.95 -9.05
N MET A 347 -10.19 -2.08 -10.36
CA MET A 347 -9.16 -2.92 -10.95
C MET A 347 -7.99 -2.08 -11.52
N GLY A 348 -6.78 -2.59 -11.35
CA GLY A 348 -5.59 -2.10 -12.03
C GLY A 348 -5.17 -0.67 -11.69
N PRO A 349 -4.15 -0.13 -12.38
CA PRO A 349 -3.58 1.19 -12.10
C PRO A 349 -4.58 2.35 -12.18
N GLY A 350 -5.56 2.28 -13.07
CA GLY A 350 -6.60 3.30 -13.26
C GLY A 350 -7.83 3.12 -12.37
N GLN A 351 -7.86 2.09 -11.50
CA GLN A 351 -8.98 1.82 -10.58
C GLN A 351 -10.36 1.78 -11.26
N PHE A 352 -10.45 1.07 -12.38
CA PHE A 352 -11.72 0.88 -13.06
C PHE A 352 -12.58 -0.17 -12.37
N ILE A 353 -13.80 0.19 -11.99
CA ILE A 353 -14.80 -0.83 -11.61
C ILE A 353 -15.20 -1.64 -12.85
N PRO A 354 -15.54 -2.93 -12.70
CA PRO A 354 -15.79 -3.82 -13.84
C PRO A 354 -16.84 -3.33 -14.83
N SER A 355 -17.94 -2.76 -14.34
CA SER A 355 -18.98 -2.20 -15.22
C SER A 355 -18.52 -0.99 -16.03
N THR A 356 -17.63 -0.17 -15.49
CA THR A 356 -17.01 0.94 -16.23
C THR A 356 -15.98 0.41 -17.24
N TRP A 357 -15.11 -0.52 -16.82
CA TRP A 357 -14.15 -1.15 -17.69
C TRP A 357 -14.79 -1.76 -18.93
N ALA A 358 -15.93 -2.45 -18.75
CA ALA A 358 -16.66 -3.09 -19.84
C ALA A 358 -16.99 -2.13 -21.00
N CYS A 359 -17.30 -0.86 -20.68
CA CYS A 359 -17.65 0.13 -21.70
C CYS A 359 -16.49 0.56 -22.59
N TYR A 360 -15.26 0.33 -22.15
CA TYR A 360 -14.04 0.67 -22.87
C TYR A 360 -13.39 -0.56 -23.54
N SER A 361 -13.59 -1.73 -22.93
CA SER A 361 -12.88 -2.97 -23.24
C SER A 361 -13.71 -4.02 -23.98
N GLY A 362 -14.83 -3.60 -24.55
CA GLY A 362 -15.62 -4.46 -25.47
C GLY A 362 -16.46 -5.55 -24.79
N TYR A 363 -16.63 -5.52 -23.48
CA TYR A 363 -17.57 -6.43 -22.81
C TYR A 363 -18.99 -5.88 -22.91
N VAL A 364 -19.89 -6.69 -23.41
CA VAL A 364 -21.28 -6.30 -23.65
C VAL A 364 -22.25 -7.28 -23.02
N ASN A 365 -23.38 -6.76 -22.55
CA ASN A 365 -24.52 -7.61 -22.20
C ASN A 365 -25.11 -8.17 -23.50
N ALA A 366 -25.16 -9.49 -23.63
CA ALA A 366 -25.55 -10.16 -24.87
C ALA A 366 -27.00 -9.85 -25.28
N SER A 367 -27.87 -9.48 -24.34
CA SER A 367 -29.28 -9.16 -24.63
C SER A 367 -29.45 -7.79 -25.29
N THR A 368 -28.51 -6.85 -25.07
CA THR A 368 -28.57 -5.47 -25.60
C THR A 368 -27.42 -5.13 -26.53
N GLY A 369 -26.36 -5.95 -26.53
CA GLY A 369 -25.11 -5.63 -27.23
C GLY A 369 -24.39 -4.39 -26.71
N SER A 370 -24.71 -3.88 -25.52
CA SER A 370 -24.12 -2.71 -24.88
C SER A 370 -23.42 -3.06 -23.57
N CYS A 371 -22.59 -2.14 -23.03
CA CYS A 371 -21.92 -2.31 -21.75
C CYS A 371 -22.80 -2.01 -20.53
N GLY A 372 -24.08 -1.73 -20.75
CA GLY A 372 -25.06 -1.39 -19.73
C GLY A 372 -25.88 -2.57 -19.22
N LYS A 373 -27.02 -2.22 -18.66
CA LYS A 373 -28.04 -3.18 -18.24
C LYS A 373 -28.58 -3.97 -19.43
N GLY A 374 -29.01 -5.20 -19.16
CA GLY A 374 -29.73 -6.03 -20.11
C GLY A 374 -31.16 -5.54 -20.35
N THR A 375 -31.89 -6.25 -21.22
CA THR A 375 -33.30 -6.00 -21.50
C THR A 375 -34.20 -6.20 -20.27
N ASP A 376 -33.72 -6.96 -19.27
CA ASP A 376 -34.33 -7.16 -17.96
C ASP A 376 -34.11 -5.99 -16.96
N GLY A 377 -33.39 -4.96 -17.39
CA GLY A 377 -33.04 -3.82 -16.55
C GLY A 377 -31.93 -4.08 -15.52
N THR A 378 -31.28 -5.23 -15.54
CA THR A 378 -30.22 -5.63 -14.62
C THR A 378 -28.85 -5.74 -15.27
N TYR A 379 -27.79 -5.91 -14.47
CA TYR A 379 -26.44 -6.21 -14.93
C TYR A 379 -26.10 -7.71 -14.87
N ALA A 380 -27.08 -8.58 -14.66
CA ALA A 380 -26.85 -10.02 -14.48
C ALA A 380 -26.21 -10.68 -15.69
N GLY A 381 -26.44 -10.17 -16.90
CA GLY A 381 -25.92 -10.73 -18.12
C GLY A 381 -26.96 -11.54 -18.90
N PRO A 382 -26.55 -12.45 -19.75
CA PRO A 382 -25.17 -12.92 -19.97
C PRO A 382 -24.25 -11.85 -20.59
N TRP A 383 -22.99 -11.87 -20.18
CA TRP A 383 -21.95 -10.99 -20.71
C TRP A 383 -21.07 -11.74 -21.73
N SER A 384 -20.65 -11.05 -22.77
CA SER A 384 -19.72 -11.57 -23.77
C SER A 384 -18.68 -10.52 -24.16
N TYR A 385 -17.52 -11.00 -24.59
CA TYR A 385 -16.50 -10.15 -25.17
C TYR A 385 -16.73 -9.94 -26.66
N ASN A 386 -16.64 -8.69 -27.12
CA ASN A 386 -16.71 -8.30 -28.51
C ASN A 386 -15.47 -7.49 -28.89
N ALA A 387 -14.53 -8.13 -29.60
CA ALA A 387 -13.25 -7.50 -29.96
C ALA A 387 -13.42 -6.24 -30.84
N SER A 388 -14.49 -6.10 -31.63
CA SER A 388 -14.73 -4.90 -32.44
C SER A 388 -15.11 -3.67 -31.58
N LYS A 389 -15.59 -3.91 -30.37
CA LYS A 389 -15.99 -2.88 -29.40
C LYS A 389 -14.90 -2.59 -28.36
N ASP A 390 -13.81 -3.35 -28.35
CA ASP A 390 -12.67 -3.07 -27.48
C ASP A 390 -11.89 -1.86 -28.00
N ARG A 391 -12.28 -0.70 -27.49
CA ARG A 391 -11.65 0.59 -27.83
C ARG A 391 -10.23 0.69 -27.23
N VAL A 392 -10.02 0.10 -26.05
CA VAL A 392 -8.72 0.11 -25.36
C VAL A 392 -7.72 -0.70 -26.19
N ALA A 393 -8.02 -1.96 -26.51
CA ALA A 393 -7.13 -2.81 -27.30
C ALA A 393 -6.81 -2.20 -28.68
N ARG A 394 -7.79 -1.55 -29.31
CA ARG A 394 -7.58 -0.86 -30.58
C ARG A 394 -6.61 0.31 -30.47
N LEU A 395 -6.77 1.17 -29.46
CA LEU A 395 -5.91 2.35 -29.27
C LEU A 395 -4.54 1.97 -28.69
N ALA A 396 -4.46 0.89 -27.91
CA ALA A 396 -3.21 0.34 -27.39
C ALA A 396 -2.42 -0.47 -28.45
N GLY A 397 -3.03 -0.76 -29.62
CA GLY A 397 -2.33 -1.39 -30.74
C GLY A 397 -2.32 -2.93 -30.71
N HIS A 398 -3.23 -3.57 -29.95
CA HIS A 398 -3.35 -5.04 -29.89
C HIS A 398 -4.78 -5.54 -30.14
N GLN A 399 -5.48 -4.92 -31.07
CA GLN A 399 -6.84 -5.28 -31.44
C GLN A 399 -6.98 -6.79 -31.71
N GLY A 400 -8.03 -7.41 -31.16
CA GLY A 400 -8.26 -8.85 -31.21
C GLY A 400 -7.85 -9.63 -29.98
N THR A 401 -6.97 -9.06 -29.16
CA THR A 401 -6.63 -9.55 -27.81
C THR A 401 -7.38 -8.73 -26.78
N PRO A 402 -8.13 -9.35 -25.84
CA PRO A 402 -8.86 -8.60 -24.83
C PRO A 402 -7.95 -7.67 -24.03
N SER A 403 -8.36 -6.41 -23.87
CA SER A 403 -7.63 -5.47 -23.04
C SER A 403 -7.70 -5.86 -21.56
N ASN A 404 -6.58 -5.66 -20.86
CA ASN A 404 -6.37 -6.11 -19.49
C ASN A 404 -6.22 -4.90 -18.55
N PRO A 405 -7.11 -4.71 -17.55
CA PRO A 405 -7.04 -3.57 -16.63
C PRO A 405 -5.75 -3.56 -15.77
N TYR A 406 -5.05 -4.68 -15.67
CA TYR A 406 -3.77 -4.81 -14.96
C TYR A 406 -2.54 -4.60 -15.86
N ASN A 407 -2.74 -4.49 -17.18
CA ASN A 407 -1.68 -4.09 -18.11
C ASN A 407 -1.52 -2.56 -18.08
N ASN A 408 -0.29 -2.08 -17.95
CA ASN A 408 -0.04 -0.65 -17.83
C ASN A 408 -0.49 0.15 -19.07
N LEU A 409 -0.21 -0.31 -20.28
CA LEU A 409 -0.61 0.40 -21.49
C LEU A 409 -2.14 0.48 -21.63
N ASP A 410 -2.82 -0.61 -21.34
CA ASP A 410 -4.29 -0.66 -21.39
C ASP A 410 -4.92 0.24 -20.31
N ALA A 411 -4.38 0.20 -19.09
CA ALA A 411 -4.84 1.05 -17.99
C ALA A 411 -4.64 2.56 -18.30
N PHE A 412 -3.48 2.94 -18.84
CA PHE A 412 -3.19 4.31 -19.25
C PHE A 412 -4.11 4.76 -20.39
N THR A 413 -4.32 3.87 -21.37
CA THR A 413 -5.21 4.13 -22.51
C THR A 413 -6.65 4.30 -22.07
N ALA A 414 -7.15 3.41 -21.20
CA ALA A 414 -8.52 3.53 -20.65
C ALA A 414 -8.69 4.80 -19.81
N THR A 415 -7.69 5.15 -18.98
CA THR A 415 -7.70 6.38 -18.20
C THR A 415 -7.75 7.62 -19.11
N ALA A 416 -6.92 7.64 -20.15
CA ALA A 416 -6.93 8.73 -21.12
C ALA A 416 -8.29 8.85 -21.84
N MET A 417 -8.90 7.73 -22.23
CA MET A 417 -10.22 7.70 -22.87
C MET A 417 -11.32 8.22 -21.93
N LEU A 418 -11.35 7.76 -20.69
CA LEU A 418 -12.34 8.24 -19.71
C LEU A 418 -12.16 9.73 -19.41
N MET A 419 -10.93 10.22 -19.36
CA MET A 419 -10.65 11.66 -19.21
C MET A 419 -11.10 12.45 -20.45
N ALA A 420 -10.90 11.93 -21.67
CA ALA A 420 -11.40 12.54 -22.89
C ALA A 420 -12.93 12.61 -22.90
N ASP A 421 -13.61 11.51 -22.57
CA ASP A 421 -15.08 11.44 -22.50
C ASP A 421 -15.61 12.39 -21.40
N ASN A 422 -14.84 12.66 -20.36
CA ASN A 422 -15.16 13.61 -19.30
C ASN A 422 -14.88 15.09 -19.66
N GLY A 423 -14.27 15.37 -20.82
CA GLY A 423 -14.06 16.73 -21.34
C GLY A 423 -12.64 17.27 -21.19
N ALA A 424 -11.65 16.45 -20.84
CA ALA A 424 -10.26 16.89 -20.68
C ALA A 424 -9.55 17.27 -21.98
N THR A 425 -10.13 16.94 -23.15
CA THR A 425 -9.58 17.28 -24.48
C THR A 425 -9.51 18.78 -24.73
N ALA A 426 -10.28 19.57 -23.99
CA ALA A 426 -10.18 21.03 -24.05
C ALA A 426 -8.84 21.58 -23.50
N GLN A 427 -8.10 20.78 -22.74
CA GLN A 427 -6.77 21.06 -22.19
C GLN A 427 -6.67 22.41 -21.43
N THR A 428 -7.78 22.88 -20.88
CA THR A 428 -7.80 24.04 -19.98
C THR A 428 -7.82 23.56 -18.51
N PRO A 429 -7.21 24.29 -17.58
CA PRO A 429 -7.20 23.90 -16.16
C PRO A 429 -8.59 23.61 -15.59
N ALA A 430 -9.60 24.41 -15.99
CA ALA A 430 -10.98 24.25 -15.54
C ALA A 430 -11.63 22.97 -16.10
N ALA A 431 -11.44 22.69 -17.40
CA ALA A 431 -11.97 21.48 -18.03
C ALA A 431 -11.30 20.21 -17.49
N GLU A 432 -9.98 20.25 -17.34
CA GLU A 432 -9.22 19.14 -16.77
C GLU A 432 -9.65 18.86 -15.32
N ARG A 433 -9.73 19.89 -14.49
CA ARG A 433 -10.22 19.72 -13.11
C ARG A 433 -11.64 19.15 -13.06
N LEU A 434 -12.54 19.63 -13.91
CA LEU A 434 -13.90 19.09 -13.99
C LEU A 434 -13.90 17.63 -14.46
N ALA A 435 -13.06 17.28 -15.42
CA ALA A 435 -12.91 15.91 -15.90
C ALA A 435 -12.40 14.96 -14.79
N THR A 436 -11.49 15.43 -13.91
CA THR A 436 -11.05 14.63 -12.76
C THR A 436 -12.17 14.41 -11.75
N LEU A 437 -12.98 15.41 -11.49
CA LEU A 437 -14.14 15.28 -10.59
C LEU A 437 -15.19 14.30 -11.17
N ARG A 438 -15.39 14.29 -12.49
CA ARG A 438 -16.26 13.32 -13.18
C ARG A 438 -15.67 11.91 -13.13
N TYR A 439 -14.35 11.79 -13.19
CA TYR A 439 -13.66 10.50 -13.03
C TYR A 439 -13.96 9.88 -11.66
N TYR A 440 -13.85 10.67 -10.61
CA TYR A 440 -14.04 10.22 -9.24
C TYR A 440 -15.51 10.01 -8.85
N ALA A 441 -16.35 11.02 -9.13
CA ALA A 441 -17.71 11.09 -8.60
C ALA A 441 -18.80 10.87 -9.65
N GLY A 442 -18.42 10.63 -10.89
CA GLY A 442 -19.35 10.63 -12.03
C GLY A 442 -19.90 12.02 -12.35
N TRP A 443 -20.67 12.12 -13.43
CA TRP A 443 -21.23 13.40 -13.91
C TRP A 443 -22.17 14.06 -12.90
N GLY A 444 -22.98 13.28 -12.18
CA GLY A 444 -23.92 13.80 -11.18
C GLY A 444 -23.24 14.30 -9.90
N GLY A 445 -22.10 13.72 -9.55
CA GLY A 445 -21.35 14.07 -8.33
C GLY A 445 -20.29 15.16 -8.53
N ALA A 446 -19.91 15.47 -9.75
CA ALA A 446 -18.79 16.34 -10.07
C ALA A 446 -18.89 17.78 -9.53
N SER A 447 -20.10 18.26 -9.24
CA SER A 447 -20.35 19.58 -8.67
C SER A 447 -20.37 19.59 -7.14
N ASN A 448 -20.25 18.45 -6.48
CA ASN A 448 -20.26 18.37 -5.02
C ASN A 448 -18.95 18.91 -4.43
N PRO A 449 -18.98 19.98 -3.62
CA PRO A 449 -17.77 20.56 -3.03
C PRO A 449 -16.97 19.60 -2.15
N ALA A 450 -17.60 18.57 -1.58
CA ALA A 450 -16.94 17.57 -0.78
C ALA A 450 -15.88 16.78 -1.56
N TYR A 451 -15.93 16.76 -2.88
CA TYR A 451 -14.97 16.06 -3.75
C TYR A 451 -13.90 16.98 -4.34
N ALA A 452 -13.88 18.27 -3.99
CA ALA A 452 -12.90 19.23 -4.47
C ALA A 452 -11.46 18.78 -4.25
N PHE A 453 -11.18 18.11 -3.09
CA PHE A 453 -9.87 17.59 -2.73
C PHE A 453 -9.28 16.65 -3.80
N TYR A 454 -10.14 15.85 -4.44
CA TYR A 454 -9.68 14.93 -5.48
C TYR A 454 -9.23 15.70 -6.74
N GLY A 455 -10.07 16.61 -7.21
CA GLY A 455 -9.73 17.45 -8.37
C GLY A 455 -8.46 18.27 -8.16
N ASP A 456 -8.32 18.89 -6.99
CA ASP A 456 -7.17 19.72 -6.64
C ASP A 456 -5.90 18.88 -6.48
N GLY A 457 -6.00 17.69 -5.88
CA GLY A 457 -4.90 16.74 -5.74
C GLY A 457 -4.36 16.27 -7.09
N VAL A 458 -5.25 15.84 -8.00
CA VAL A 458 -4.86 15.42 -9.36
C VAL A 458 -4.23 16.55 -10.14
N MET A 459 -4.78 17.78 -10.08
CA MET A 459 -4.21 18.94 -10.77
C MET A 459 -2.83 19.30 -10.22
N GLY A 460 -2.61 19.17 -8.91
CA GLY A 460 -1.30 19.33 -8.28
C GLY A 460 -0.26 18.32 -8.81
N PHE A 461 -0.62 17.04 -8.87
CA PHE A 461 0.24 16.01 -9.48
C PHE A 461 0.47 16.26 -10.98
N ALA A 462 -0.55 16.65 -11.72
CA ALA A 462 -0.42 16.96 -13.14
C ALA A 462 0.55 18.14 -13.39
N ALA A 463 0.53 19.17 -12.56
CA ALA A 463 1.48 20.28 -12.65
C ALA A 463 2.92 19.81 -12.38
N GLN A 464 3.11 18.93 -11.39
CA GLN A 464 4.43 18.34 -11.10
C GLN A 464 4.92 17.48 -12.26
N PHE A 465 4.09 16.58 -12.79
CA PHE A 465 4.46 15.72 -13.92
C PHE A 465 4.71 16.53 -15.19
N GLN A 466 4.00 17.64 -15.42
CA GLN A 466 4.29 18.52 -16.54
C GLN A 466 5.71 19.09 -16.43
N SER A 467 6.08 19.60 -15.25
CA SER A 467 7.46 20.08 -15.00
C SER A 467 8.52 19.01 -15.20
N ASP A 468 8.24 17.76 -14.77
CA ASP A 468 9.15 16.64 -14.95
C ASP A 468 9.27 16.24 -16.43
N ILE A 469 8.15 16.21 -17.18
CA ILE A 469 8.12 15.94 -18.62
C ILE A 469 8.91 16.99 -19.39
N ASP A 470 8.69 18.27 -19.12
CA ASP A 470 9.39 19.39 -19.78
C ASP A 470 10.89 19.30 -19.53
N THR A 471 11.29 19.05 -18.27
CA THR A 471 12.70 18.94 -17.87
C THR A 471 13.39 17.74 -18.48
N LEU A 472 12.77 16.56 -18.49
CA LEU A 472 13.35 15.33 -19.04
C LEU A 472 13.31 15.30 -20.57
N SER A 473 12.43 16.10 -21.21
CA SER A 473 12.35 16.24 -22.67
C SER A 473 13.28 17.33 -23.22
N GLY A 474 13.99 18.06 -22.37
CA GLY A 474 14.94 19.11 -22.80
C GLY A 474 14.28 20.43 -23.25
N HIS A 475 13.05 20.68 -22.79
CA HIS A 475 12.29 21.92 -23.08
C HIS A 475 12.28 22.87 -21.89
#